data_aba499c2157be22df987636505fd438d
#
_entry.id   aba499c2157be22df987636505fd438d
#
_cell.length_a   1.000
_cell.length_b   1.000
_cell.length_c   1.000
_cell.angle_alpha   90.00
_cell.angle_beta   90.00
_cell.angle_gamma   90.00
#
_symmetry.space_group_name_H-M   'P 1'
#
loop_
_entity.id
_entity.type
_entity.pdbx_description
1 polymer ?
#
loop_
_entity_poly.entity_id
_entity_poly.type
_entity_poly.pdbx_seq_one_letter_code
_entity_poly.pdbx_strand_id
1 'polypeptide(L)'
;TSFSYVEDCMKVIRQYELTRFDEGGCEAMAKTAESVLDVMRGWLGFSEANGKFKEIVDLYNNVKPLPRGYAVQYSDEWCDTCVSAAGIRAGCSDLIGRECGVEEHVKIFKKMGIWIEDGTITPEPGYVIVYNWDKAAQPNDGYSDHIGFVEKVSGGMVTAIEGNRGEKVDRRVLPLGWGYIRGYAAPRYEKAANETGGNTGTGKKSVEAVAKEVLAGKWGNGEDRKKRLQAAGYDYGVVQAKVNELVKGSGKKSVEAVAKEVIAGKWGNGANRKKKLQAAGYDYGAVQKRVNEMLKK
;
A
#
# COMPACT_ATOMS: atom_id res chain seq x y z
N THR A 1 -48.83 2.60 -17.38
CA THR A 1 -47.87 3.48 -16.64
C THR A 1 -46.48 2.80 -16.37
N SER A 2 -46.36 1.46 -16.47
CA SER A 2 -45.07 0.80 -16.22
C SER A 2 -44.16 0.69 -17.47
N PHE A 3 -44.72 0.76 -18.67
CA PHE A 3 -43.94 0.67 -19.92
C PHE A 3 -43.09 1.93 -20.18
N SER A 4 -43.58 3.11 -19.84
CA SER A 4 -42.85 4.39 -20.03
C SER A 4 -41.57 4.46 -19.21
N TYR A 5 -41.58 3.97 -17.98
CA TYR A 5 -40.38 4.00 -17.11
C TYR A 5 -39.24 3.12 -17.62
N VAL A 6 -39.57 1.92 -18.12
CA VAL A 6 -38.57 0.99 -18.70
C VAL A 6 -37.98 1.58 -19.98
N GLU A 7 -38.79 2.20 -20.86
CA GLU A 7 -38.32 2.87 -22.06
C GLU A 7 -37.42 4.06 -21.76
N ASP A 8 -37.75 4.85 -20.75
CA ASP A 8 -36.93 6.00 -20.32
C ASP A 8 -35.61 5.54 -19.72
N CYS A 9 -35.61 4.49 -18.90
CA CYS A 9 -34.36 3.85 -18.41
C CYS A 9 -33.49 3.32 -19.56
N MET A 10 -34.09 2.65 -20.54
CA MET A 10 -33.39 2.12 -21.72
C MET A 10 -32.86 3.24 -22.62
N LYS A 11 -33.51 4.40 -22.70
CA LYS A 11 -32.97 5.60 -23.39
C LYS A 11 -31.72 6.14 -22.69
N VAL A 12 -31.75 6.25 -21.37
CA VAL A 12 -30.59 6.69 -20.56
C VAL A 12 -29.44 5.72 -20.73
N ILE A 13 -29.68 4.41 -20.63
CA ILE A 13 -28.69 3.35 -20.84
C ILE A 13 -28.04 3.49 -22.22
N ARG A 14 -28.82 3.67 -23.29
CA ARG A 14 -28.32 3.87 -24.66
C ARG A 14 -27.60 5.20 -24.85
N GLN A 15 -28.16 6.30 -24.31
CA GLN A 15 -27.61 7.64 -24.47
C GLN A 15 -26.23 7.79 -23.84
N TYR A 16 -25.98 7.11 -22.72
CA TYR A 16 -24.69 7.15 -22.00
C TYR A 16 -23.85 5.90 -22.21
N GLU A 17 -24.21 5.03 -23.17
CA GLU A 17 -23.51 3.77 -23.49
C GLU A 17 -23.22 2.91 -22.24
N LEU A 18 -24.14 2.89 -21.28
CA LEU A 18 -23.94 2.21 -20.00
C LEU A 18 -23.77 0.70 -20.16
N THR A 19 -24.27 0.11 -21.26
CA THR A 19 -24.02 -1.29 -21.64
C THR A 19 -22.55 -1.60 -21.95
N ARG A 20 -21.72 -0.56 -22.25
CA ARG A 20 -20.26 -0.75 -22.36
C ARG A 20 -19.63 -1.23 -21.07
N PHE A 21 -20.26 -0.99 -19.92
CA PHE A 21 -19.79 -1.47 -18.62
C PHE A 21 -20.24 -2.92 -18.36
N ASP A 22 -21.26 -3.41 -19.08
CA ASP A 22 -21.78 -4.77 -18.94
C ASP A 22 -21.10 -5.74 -19.92
N GLU A 23 -20.58 -5.25 -21.07
CA GLU A 23 -19.88 -6.07 -22.08
C GLU A 23 -18.38 -6.26 -21.81
N GLY A 24 -17.77 -5.38 -20.99
CA GLY A 24 -16.52 -5.67 -20.31
C GLY A 24 -16.86 -6.60 -19.16
N GLY A 25 -16.65 -7.91 -19.33
CA GLY A 25 -16.86 -8.88 -18.26
C GLY A 25 -16.35 -8.26 -16.96
N CYS A 26 -17.18 -8.28 -15.92
CA CYS A 26 -16.80 -7.85 -14.60
C CYS A 26 -15.64 -8.75 -14.16
N GLU A 27 -14.42 -8.39 -14.55
CA GLU A 27 -13.25 -8.97 -13.90
C GLU A 27 -13.43 -8.60 -12.43
N ALA A 28 -13.77 -9.60 -11.63
CA ALA A 28 -13.91 -9.42 -10.20
C ALA A 28 -12.63 -8.73 -9.75
N MET A 29 -12.77 -7.52 -9.22
CA MET A 29 -11.60 -6.75 -8.79
C MET A 29 -10.77 -7.65 -7.88
N ALA A 30 -9.50 -7.83 -8.20
CA ALA A 30 -8.62 -8.71 -7.43
C ALA A 30 -8.63 -8.24 -5.96
N LYS A 31 -8.94 -9.16 -5.06
CA LYS A 31 -9.04 -8.90 -3.62
C LYS A 31 -7.65 -8.77 -2.99
N THR A 32 -6.93 -7.73 -3.34
CA THR A 32 -5.56 -7.49 -2.92
C THR A 32 -5.48 -6.52 -1.74
N ALA A 33 -4.37 -6.53 -1.02
CA ALA A 33 -4.07 -5.51 -0.01
C ALA A 33 -4.11 -4.10 -0.61
N GLU A 34 -3.58 -3.94 -1.82
CA GLU A 34 -3.53 -2.65 -2.52
C GLU A 34 -4.93 -2.11 -2.85
N SER A 35 -5.90 -2.98 -3.23
CA SER A 35 -7.28 -2.54 -3.51
C SER A 35 -7.94 -1.88 -2.29
N VAL A 36 -7.70 -2.40 -1.09
CA VAL A 36 -8.21 -1.79 0.16
C VAL A 36 -7.44 -0.53 0.51
N LEU A 37 -6.12 -0.53 0.35
CA LEU A 37 -5.28 0.63 0.65
C LEU A 37 -5.57 1.80 -0.30
N ASP A 38 -5.88 1.54 -1.57
CA ASP A 38 -6.27 2.58 -2.52
C ASP A 38 -7.60 3.23 -2.13
N VAL A 39 -8.56 2.47 -1.62
CA VAL A 39 -9.79 3.02 -1.05
C VAL A 39 -9.47 3.96 0.12
N MET A 40 -8.65 3.49 1.07
CA MET A 40 -8.28 4.30 2.24
C MET A 40 -7.49 5.56 1.87
N ARG A 41 -6.61 5.47 0.88
CA ARG A 41 -5.88 6.63 0.34
C ARG A 41 -6.82 7.63 -0.33
N GLY A 42 -7.83 7.14 -1.05
CA GLY A 42 -8.85 7.97 -1.68
C GLY A 42 -9.72 8.75 -0.68
N TRP A 43 -9.81 8.27 0.56
CA TRP A 43 -10.57 8.93 1.62
C TRP A 43 -9.72 9.84 2.52
N LEU A 44 -8.43 9.93 2.32
CA LEU A 44 -7.60 10.84 3.13
C LEU A 44 -8.16 12.25 3.14
N GLY A 45 -8.35 12.80 4.34
CA GLY A 45 -8.94 14.11 4.55
C GLY A 45 -10.49 14.13 4.56
N PHE A 46 -11.19 13.00 4.36
CA PHE A 46 -12.63 12.92 4.67
C PHE A 46 -12.78 13.11 6.18
N SER A 47 -13.64 14.02 6.58
CA SER A 47 -13.75 14.43 7.98
C SER A 47 -15.19 14.81 8.34
N GLU A 48 -15.44 14.90 9.64
CA GLU A 48 -16.70 15.45 10.16
C GLU A 48 -16.86 16.91 9.76
N ALA A 49 -15.79 17.69 9.87
CA ALA A 49 -15.80 19.11 9.53
C ALA A 49 -16.18 19.40 8.08
N ASN A 50 -15.83 18.54 7.11
CA ASN A 50 -16.22 18.72 5.71
C ASN A 50 -17.42 17.85 5.30
N GLY A 51 -17.96 17.06 6.22
CA GLY A 51 -19.13 16.20 6.02
C GLY A 51 -18.88 14.95 5.16
N LYS A 52 -17.68 14.76 4.58
CA LYS A 52 -17.42 13.65 3.67
C LYS A 52 -17.35 12.29 4.36
N PHE A 53 -17.07 12.24 5.66
CA PHE A 53 -17.11 10.98 6.42
C PHE A 53 -18.48 10.28 6.32
N LYS A 54 -19.54 11.02 6.07
CA LYS A 54 -20.90 10.48 5.86
C LYS A 54 -20.96 9.49 4.70
N GLU A 55 -20.16 9.70 3.65
CA GLU A 55 -20.06 8.76 2.53
C GLU A 55 -19.57 7.37 2.98
N ILE A 56 -18.68 7.34 4.00
CA ILE A 56 -18.15 6.11 4.59
C ILE A 56 -19.23 5.41 5.42
N VAL A 57 -19.91 6.17 6.28
CA VAL A 57 -21.00 5.66 7.13
C VAL A 57 -22.16 5.16 6.27
N ASP A 58 -22.56 5.92 5.25
CA ASP A 58 -23.64 5.54 4.34
C ASP A 58 -23.30 4.28 3.55
N LEU A 59 -22.06 4.16 3.07
CA LEU A 59 -21.60 2.96 2.38
C LEU A 59 -21.73 1.71 3.27
N TYR A 60 -21.32 1.80 4.53
CA TYR A 60 -21.48 0.72 5.50
C TYR A 60 -22.97 0.39 5.74
N ASN A 61 -23.79 1.41 5.99
CA ASN A 61 -25.20 1.26 6.33
C ASN A 61 -26.06 0.71 5.17
N ASN A 62 -25.64 0.94 3.92
CA ASN A 62 -26.37 0.50 2.74
C ASN A 62 -26.22 -0.99 2.45
N VAL A 63 -25.21 -1.67 3.00
CA VAL A 63 -25.00 -3.11 2.79
C VAL A 63 -25.71 -3.92 3.88
N LYS A 64 -26.71 -4.72 3.49
CA LYS A 64 -27.52 -5.53 4.41
C LYS A 64 -27.12 -7.02 4.35
N PRO A 65 -27.33 -7.80 5.42
CA PRO A 65 -27.78 -7.37 6.74
C PRO A 65 -26.70 -6.56 7.48
N LEU A 66 -27.12 -5.65 8.33
CA LEU A 66 -26.17 -4.92 9.21
C LEU A 66 -25.66 -5.84 10.32
N PRO A 67 -24.36 -5.79 10.62
CA PRO A 67 -23.81 -6.45 11.83
C PRO A 67 -24.60 -6.05 13.07
N ARG A 68 -24.98 -7.01 13.86
CA ARG A 68 -25.81 -6.84 15.08
C ARG A 68 -27.10 -6.04 14.86
N GLY A 69 -27.55 -5.83 13.61
CA GLY A 69 -28.74 -5.06 13.26
C GLY A 69 -28.61 -3.54 13.47
N TYR A 70 -27.41 -3.04 13.77
CA TYR A 70 -27.19 -1.64 14.11
C TYR A 70 -26.79 -0.80 12.90
N ALA A 71 -27.54 0.29 12.68
CA ALA A 71 -27.18 1.31 11.70
C ALA A 71 -26.36 2.42 12.40
N VAL A 72 -25.13 2.61 11.96
CA VAL A 72 -24.21 3.62 12.50
C VAL A 72 -24.78 5.02 12.27
N GLN A 73 -24.80 5.83 13.34
CA GLN A 73 -25.21 7.22 13.28
C GLN A 73 -24.00 8.12 12.98
N TYR A 74 -24.25 9.31 12.45
CA TYR A 74 -23.16 10.26 12.17
C TYR A 74 -22.52 10.85 13.44
N SER A 75 -23.10 10.61 14.60
CA SER A 75 -22.56 10.98 15.92
C SER A 75 -21.76 9.86 16.58
N ASP A 76 -21.71 8.69 15.97
CA ASP A 76 -20.98 7.54 16.52
C ASP A 76 -19.50 7.59 16.14
N GLU A 77 -18.67 6.91 16.92
CA GLU A 77 -17.29 6.63 16.55
C GLU A 77 -17.27 5.73 15.29
N TRP A 78 -16.57 6.15 14.24
CA TRP A 78 -16.62 5.51 12.94
C TRP A 78 -15.28 4.91 12.46
N CYS A 79 -14.32 4.71 13.37
CA CYS A 79 -13.02 4.11 13.01
C CYS A 79 -13.18 2.71 12.42
N ASP A 80 -13.95 1.83 13.06
CA ASP A 80 -14.19 0.47 12.60
C ASP A 80 -15.18 0.41 11.43
N THR A 81 -16.16 1.31 11.42
CA THR A 81 -17.03 1.53 10.26
C THR A 81 -16.22 1.86 9.01
N CYS A 82 -15.15 2.65 9.13
CA CYS A 82 -14.24 2.98 8.04
C CYS A 82 -13.51 1.75 7.50
N VAL A 83 -13.01 0.88 8.38
CA VAL A 83 -12.36 -0.38 7.99
C VAL A 83 -13.34 -1.29 7.24
N SER A 84 -14.54 -1.46 7.77
CA SER A 84 -15.59 -2.25 7.14
C SER A 84 -16.04 -1.68 5.79
N ALA A 85 -16.22 -0.37 5.71
CA ALA A 85 -16.59 0.32 4.47
C ALA A 85 -15.48 0.21 3.40
N ALA A 86 -14.20 0.25 3.80
CA ALA A 86 -13.08 0.02 2.90
C ALA A 86 -13.10 -1.40 2.32
N GLY A 87 -13.35 -2.40 3.17
CA GLY A 87 -13.56 -3.78 2.74
C GLY A 87 -14.73 -3.94 1.77
N ILE A 88 -15.86 -3.26 2.03
CA ILE A 88 -17.02 -3.26 1.13
C ILE A 88 -16.64 -2.69 -0.24
N ARG A 89 -16.04 -1.50 -0.28
CA ARG A 89 -15.68 -0.82 -1.53
C ARG A 89 -14.64 -1.57 -2.35
N ALA A 90 -13.70 -2.23 -1.69
CA ALA A 90 -12.67 -3.04 -2.32
C ALA A 90 -13.12 -4.47 -2.67
N GLY A 91 -14.37 -4.85 -2.35
CA GLY A 91 -14.85 -6.23 -2.54
C GLY A 91 -14.19 -7.27 -1.61
N CYS A 92 -13.56 -6.82 -0.52
CA CYS A 92 -12.78 -7.64 0.41
C CYS A 92 -13.49 -7.95 1.73
N SER A 93 -14.80 -7.72 1.85
CA SER A 93 -15.56 -7.93 3.09
C SER A 93 -15.50 -9.37 3.62
N ASP A 94 -15.37 -10.36 2.76
CA ASP A 94 -15.20 -11.77 3.11
C ASP A 94 -13.81 -12.08 3.71
N LEU A 95 -12.81 -11.25 3.43
CA LEU A 95 -11.45 -11.39 3.94
C LEU A 95 -11.21 -10.59 5.22
N ILE A 96 -11.96 -9.51 5.43
CA ILE A 96 -11.79 -8.56 6.54
C ILE A 96 -12.89 -8.73 7.57
N GLY A 97 -14.10 -9.11 7.16
CA GLY A 97 -15.29 -9.05 7.99
C GLY A 97 -15.99 -7.69 7.90
N ARG A 98 -17.09 -7.57 8.64
CA ARG A 98 -17.89 -6.33 8.74
C ARG A 98 -18.33 -6.12 10.16
N GLU A 99 -17.99 -5.00 10.74
CA GLU A 99 -18.40 -4.59 12.09
C GLU A 99 -18.31 -3.05 12.20
N CYS A 100 -18.83 -2.50 13.27
CA CYS A 100 -18.71 -1.09 13.63
C CYS A 100 -18.23 -0.89 15.08
N GLY A 101 -17.76 -1.94 15.72
CA GLY A 101 -17.18 -1.91 17.05
C GLY A 101 -15.92 -2.75 17.10
N VAL A 102 -14.79 -2.12 17.43
CA VAL A 102 -13.45 -2.69 17.27
C VAL A 102 -13.28 -4.04 17.97
N GLU A 103 -13.71 -4.15 19.22
CA GLU A 103 -13.59 -5.41 19.97
C GLU A 103 -14.45 -6.54 19.37
N GLU A 104 -15.63 -6.22 18.84
CA GLU A 104 -16.47 -7.19 18.14
C GLU A 104 -15.83 -7.62 16.81
N HIS A 105 -15.15 -6.70 16.14
CA HIS A 105 -14.39 -7.01 14.93
C HIS A 105 -13.18 -7.91 15.22
N VAL A 106 -12.48 -7.71 16.34
CA VAL A 106 -11.40 -8.62 16.78
C VAL A 106 -11.94 -10.04 17.01
N LYS A 107 -13.16 -10.21 17.54
CA LYS A 107 -13.81 -11.53 17.64
C LYS A 107 -14.03 -12.16 16.26
N ILE A 108 -14.40 -11.37 15.26
CA ILE A 108 -14.52 -11.83 13.87
C ILE A 108 -13.14 -12.27 13.35
N PHE A 109 -12.09 -11.47 13.53
CA PHE A 109 -10.73 -11.83 13.11
C PHE A 109 -10.24 -13.13 13.77
N LYS A 110 -10.53 -13.31 15.06
CA LYS A 110 -10.22 -14.57 15.79
C LYS A 110 -10.98 -15.75 15.18
N LYS A 111 -12.27 -15.60 14.90
CA LYS A 111 -13.10 -16.62 14.25
C LYS A 111 -12.63 -16.97 12.84
N MET A 112 -12.15 -15.97 12.08
CA MET A 112 -11.59 -16.16 10.75
C MET A 112 -10.18 -16.77 10.77
N GLY A 113 -9.54 -16.86 11.93
CA GLY A 113 -8.17 -17.37 12.09
C GLY A 113 -7.12 -16.45 11.44
N ILE A 114 -7.36 -15.14 11.46
CA ILE A 114 -6.46 -14.12 10.92
C ILE A 114 -5.93 -13.17 12.00
N TRP A 115 -6.37 -13.30 13.24
CA TRP A 115 -5.92 -12.48 14.37
C TRP A 115 -4.54 -12.89 14.88
N ILE A 116 -3.67 -11.92 15.12
CA ILE A 116 -2.33 -12.08 15.70
C ILE A 116 -2.29 -11.25 16.98
N GLU A 117 -2.27 -11.91 18.12
CA GLU A 117 -2.23 -11.33 19.48
C GLU A 117 -0.81 -10.86 19.85
N ASP A 118 -0.09 -10.22 18.93
CA ASP A 118 1.27 -9.75 19.14
C ASP A 118 1.48 -8.41 18.41
N GLY A 119 1.56 -7.34 19.19
CA GLY A 119 1.81 -5.99 18.70
C GLY A 119 3.25 -5.74 18.26
N THR A 120 4.17 -6.69 18.46
CA THR A 120 5.60 -6.52 18.19
C THR A 120 6.05 -7.07 16.82
N ILE A 121 5.19 -7.83 16.14
CA ILE A 121 5.50 -8.35 14.81
C ILE A 121 5.76 -7.21 13.81
N THR A 122 6.43 -7.52 12.72
CA THR A 122 6.50 -6.64 11.56
C THR A 122 5.29 -6.92 10.65
N PRO A 123 4.27 -6.04 10.63
CA PRO A 123 3.09 -6.26 9.81
C PRO A 123 3.38 -6.00 8.32
N GLU A 124 2.55 -6.59 7.45
CA GLU A 124 2.57 -6.32 6.02
C GLU A 124 1.56 -5.22 5.65
N PRO A 125 1.75 -4.50 4.53
CA PRO A 125 0.73 -3.61 3.98
C PRO A 125 -0.60 -4.34 3.80
N GLY A 126 -1.70 -3.69 4.19
CA GLY A 126 -3.04 -4.27 4.18
C GLY A 126 -3.42 -5.02 5.47
N TYR A 127 -2.49 -5.30 6.39
CA TYR A 127 -2.88 -5.78 7.70
C TYR A 127 -3.75 -4.75 8.40
N VAL A 128 -4.72 -5.23 9.18
CA VAL A 128 -5.52 -4.37 10.06
C VAL A 128 -4.77 -4.22 11.38
N ILE A 129 -4.45 -3.01 11.78
CA ILE A 129 -3.82 -2.68 13.07
C ILE A 129 -4.90 -2.29 14.07
N VAL A 130 -4.81 -2.84 15.27
CA VAL A 130 -5.74 -2.58 16.38
C VAL A 130 -4.98 -2.04 17.57
N TYR A 131 -5.57 -1.06 18.24
CA TYR A 131 -4.99 -0.37 19.39
C TYR A 131 -5.81 -0.57 20.65
N ASN A 132 -5.12 -0.54 21.79
CA ASN A 132 -5.67 -0.36 23.12
C ASN A 132 -4.98 0.85 23.77
N TRP A 133 -5.75 1.87 24.10
CA TRP A 133 -5.21 3.10 24.68
C TRP A 133 -4.97 3.05 26.18
N ASP A 134 -5.49 2.05 26.87
CA ASP A 134 -5.37 1.93 28.33
C ASP A 134 -3.99 1.49 28.79
N LYS A 135 -3.23 0.82 27.93
CA LYS A 135 -1.95 0.20 28.30
C LYS A 135 -0.87 0.46 27.25
N ALA A 136 0.16 1.20 27.63
CA ALA A 136 1.34 1.50 26.78
C ALA A 136 2.48 0.47 27.00
N ALA A 137 2.20 -0.81 26.94
CA ALA A 137 3.18 -1.88 27.17
C ALA A 137 2.88 -3.12 26.32
N GLN A 138 3.91 -3.88 26.00
CA GLN A 138 3.79 -5.18 25.32
C GLN A 138 4.09 -6.32 26.33
N PRO A 139 3.40 -7.46 26.28
CA PRO A 139 2.23 -7.72 25.43
C PRO A 139 1.05 -6.83 25.84
N ASN A 140 0.27 -6.43 24.85
CA ASN A 140 -0.95 -5.66 25.03
C ASN A 140 -2.16 -6.54 24.75
N ASP A 141 -2.92 -6.90 25.78
CA ASP A 141 -4.04 -7.84 25.76
C ASP A 141 -5.36 -7.20 26.24
N GLY A 142 -5.39 -5.87 26.33
CA GLY A 142 -6.54 -5.11 26.83
C GLY A 142 -7.67 -4.96 25.81
N TYR A 143 -8.66 -4.15 26.16
CA TYR A 143 -9.80 -3.85 25.29
C TYR A 143 -9.36 -3.09 24.03
N SER A 144 -10.02 -3.36 22.93
CA SER A 144 -9.66 -2.75 21.63
C SER A 144 -10.45 -1.47 21.41
N ASP A 145 -9.73 -0.34 21.29
CA ASP A 145 -10.34 1.00 21.26
C ASP A 145 -10.34 1.61 19.87
N HIS A 146 -9.35 1.28 19.02
CA HIS A 146 -9.17 1.92 17.73
C HIS A 146 -8.58 0.96 16.71
N ILE A 147 -8.76 1.29 15.41
CA ILE A 147 -8.44 0.38 14.31
C ILE A 147 -8.10 1.16 13.04
N GLY A 148 -7.26 0.57 12.18
CA GLY A 148 -6.92 1.09 10.87
C GLY A 148 -6.23 0.07 9.99
N PHE A 149 -5.73 0.48 8.83
CA PHE A 149 -4.94 -0.38 7.94
C PHE A 149 -3.47 0.04 7.95
N VAL A 150 -2.59 -0.92 8.01
CA VAL A 150 -1.15 -0.72 7.77
C VAL A 150 -0.94 -0.36 6.30
N GLU A 151 -0.46 0.85 6.04
CA GLU A 151 -0.12 1.29 4.68
C GLU A 151 1.28 0.83 4.27
N LYS A 152 2.23 0.94 5.18
CA LYS A 152 3.62 0.52 4.94
C LYS A 152 4.42 0.39 6.23
N VAL A 153 5.52 -0.35 6.16
CA VAL A 153 6.55 -0.39 7.21
C VAL A 153 7.89 0.01 6.60
N SER A 154 8.57 0.95 7.21
CA SER A 154 9.88 1.42 6.73
C SER A 154 10.70 2.04 7.86
N GLY A 155 11.99 1.69 7.95
CA GLY A 155 12.91 2.27 8.93
C GLY A 155 12.51 2.05 10.39
N GLY A 156 11.87 0.93 10.72
CA GLY A 156 11.37 0.64 12.07
C GLY A 156 10.09 1.38 12.44
N MET A 157 9.42 2.03 11.47
CA MET A 157 8.17 2.75 11.65
C MET A 157 7.05 2.11 10.84
N VAL A 158 5.86 2.03 11.44
CA VAL A 158 4.61 1.66 10.79
C VAL A 158 3.88 2.94 10.40
N THR A 159 3.40 3.03 9.17
CA THR A 159 2.42 4.03 8.75
C THR A 159 1.08 3.33 8.60
N ALA A 160 0.08 3.75 9.35
CA ALA A 160 -1.30 3.29 9.24
C ALA A 160 -2.20 4.40 8.66
N ILE A 161 -3.26 4.03 7.95
CA ILE A 161 -4.37 4.93 7.59
C ILE A 161 -5.57 4.54 8.44
N GLU A 162 -6.13 5.51 9.15
CA GLU A 162 -7.17 5.31 10.17
C GLU A 162 -8.36 6.21 9.88
N GLY A 163 -9.57 5.67 10.00
CA GLY A 163 -10.78 6.47 10.09
C GLY A 163 -10.95 7.06 11.48
N ASN A 164 -11.66 8.16 11.58
CA ASN A 164 -11.95 8.84 12.86
C ASN A 164 -10.73 9.15 13.73
N ARG A 165 -9.59 9.39 13.10
CA ARG A 165 -8.40 9.87 13.78
C ARG A 165 -8.42 11.40 13.86
N GLY A 166 -8.88 11.94 15.00
CA GLY A 166 -9.19 13.37 15.14
C GLY A 166 -10.27 13.79 14.13
N GLU A 167 -11.39 13.05 14.13
CA GLU A 167 -12.59 13.30 13.32
C GLU A 167 -12.36 13.26 11.80
N LYS A 168 -11.31 12.55 11.33
CA LYS A 168 -10.99 12.44 9.89
C LYS A 168 -10.30 11.11 9.54
N VAL A 169 -10.23 10.83 8.25
CA VAL A 169 -9.32 9.81 7.73
C VAL A 169 -7.93 10.42 7.60
N ASP A 170 -6.98 9.88 8.35
CA ASP A 170 -5.61 10.41 8.40
C ASP A 170 -4.56 9.31 8.60
N ARG A 171 -3.31 9.67 8.36
CA ARG A 171 -2.16 8.78 8.61
C ARG A 171 -1.65 8.92 10.03
N ARG A 172 -1.33 7.79 10.65
CA ARG A 172 -0.52 7.72 11.86
C ARG A 172 0.82 7.09 11.53
N VAL A 173 1.90 7.69 12.02
CA VAL A 173 3.24 7.09 11.96
C VAL A 173 3.66 6.78 13.39
N LEU A 174 4.05 5.54 13.63
CA LEU A 174 4.37 5.03 14.97
C LEU A 174 5.53 4.02 14.90
N PRO A 175 6.31 3.84 15.98
CA PRO A 175 7.36 2.85 16.00
C PRO A 175 6.80 1.43 15.96
N LEU A 176 7.53 0.54 15.29
CA LEU A 176 7.23 -0.89 15.32
C LEU A 176 7.26 -1.39 16.78
N GLY A 177 6.28 -2.19 17.18
CA GLY A 177 6.16 -2.67 18.55
C GLY A 177 5.71 -1.62 19.57
N TRP A 178 5.11 -0.50 19.11
CA TRP A 178 4.59 0.54 20.00
C TRP A 178 3.63 -0.05 21.05
N GLY A 179 3.80 0.33 22.31
CA GLY A 179 3.11 -0.28 23.44
C GLY A 179 1.59 -0.30 23.38
N TYR A 180 0.99 0.63 22.64
CA TYR A 180 -0.46 0.70 22.46
C TYR A 180 -1.00 -0.21 21.33
N ILE A 181 -0.15 -0.89 20.57
CA ILE A 181 -0.63 -1.84 19.57
C ILE A 181 -1.15 -3.10 20.28
N ARG A 182 -2.46 -3.35 20.17
CA ARG A 182 -3.14 -4.53 20.70
C ARG A 182 -2.75 -5.78 19.91
N GLY A 183 -2.66 -5.67 18.61
CA GLY A 183 -2.36 -6.74 17.67
C GLY A 183 -2.74 -6.39 16.24
N TYR A 184 -2.73 -7.43 15.40
CA TYR A 184 -3.02 -7.28 13.99
C TYR A 184 -3.98 -8.34 13.49
N ALA A 185 -4.80 -8.01 12.48
CA ALA A 185 -5.41 -9.04 11.65
C ALA A 185 -4.65 -9.10 10.31
N ALA A 186 -4.41 -10.33 9.82
CA ALA A 186 -3.72 -10.62 8.56
C ALA A 186 -4.71 -11.20 7.54
N PRO A 187 -5.50 -10.39 6.82
CA PRO A 187 -6.43 -10.88 5.83
C PRO A 187 -5.71 -11.65 4.73
N ARG A 188 -6.34 -12.74 4.26
CA ARG A 188 -5.76 -13.61 3.23
C ARG A 188 -6.04 -13.06 1.84
N TYR A 189 -5.46 -11.91 1.54
CA TYR A 189 -5.59 -11.30 0.23
C TYR A 189 -5.06 -12.19 -0.89
N GLU A 190 -5.64 -12.02 -2.06
CA GLU A 190 -5.05 -12.55 -3.30
C GLU A 190 -3.69 -11.90 -3.51
N LYS A 191 -2.71 -12.69 -3.93
CA LYS A 191 -1.44 -12.10 -4.38
C LYS A 191 -1.73 -11.25 -5.60
N ALA A 192 -1.26 -10.00 -5.60
CA ALA A 192 -1.33 -9.19 -6.81
C ALA A 192 -0.74 -10.01 -7.97
N ALA A 193 -1.44 -10.04 -9.10
CA ALA A 193 -1.06 -10.85 -10.29
C ALA A 193 0.39 -10.64 -10.76
N ASN A 194 1.12 -9.68 -10.17
CA ASN A 194 2.51 -9.35 -10.42
C ASN A 194 3.53 -10.08 -9.52
N GLU A 195 3.09 -10.92 -8.55
CA GLU A 195 4.02 -11.67 -7.68
C GLU A 195 4.26 -13.12 -8.13
N THR A 196 3.41 -13.66 -8.99
CA THR A 196 3.65 -14.95 -9.64
C THR A 196 4.17 -14.71 -11.06
N GLY A 197 5.41 -15.04 -11.32
CA GLY A 197 5.98 -15.04 -12.67
C GLY A 197 5.13 -15.86 -13.62
N GLY A 198 4.26 -15.20 -14.39
CA GLY A 198 3.37 -15.79 -15.37
C GLY A 198 2.81 -14.69 -16.24
N ASN A 199 3.41 -14.50 -17.39
CA ASN A 199 3.07 -13.60 -18.47
C ASN A 199 1.64 -13.85 -18.98
N THR A 200 0.69 -12.89 -18.79
CA THR A 200 -0.41 -12.66 -19.75
C THR A 200 -0.94 -11.22 -19.65
N GLY A 201 -0.72 -10.42 -20.69
CA GLY A 201 -1.61 -9.39 -21.20
C GLY A 201 -1.62 -8.01 -20.56
N THR A 202 -0.61 -7.26 -20.68
CA THR A 202 -0.28 -5.91 -21.14
C THR A 202 1.18 -5.64 -20.76
N GLY A 203 2.10 -5.87 -21.62
CA GLY A 203 3.57 -5.82 -21.54
C GLY A 203 4.33 -4.96 -20.51
N LYS A 204 3.75 -4.60 -19.38
CA LYS A 204 4.37 -3.69 -18.39
C LYS A 204 4.84 -4.46 -17.16
N LYS A 205 6.15 -4.46 -16.91
CA LYS A 205 6.78 -5.10 -15.75
C LYS A 205 6.46 -4.36 -14.47
N SER A 206 6.49 -5.06 -13.32
CA SER A 206 6.33 -4.40 -12.00
C SER A 206 7.46 -3.40 -11.74
N VAL A 207 7.19 -2.38 -10.91
CA VAL A 207 8.19 -1.39 -10.48
C VAL A 207 9.42 -2.08 -9.86
N GLU A 208 9.24 -3.15 -9.10
CA GLU A 208 10.34 -3.91 -8.52
C GLU A 208 11.17 -4.66 -9.57
N ALA A 209 10.50 -5.31 -10.54
CA ALA A 209 11.20 -5.97 -11.64
C ALA A 209 12.00 -4.96 -12.47
N VAL A 210 11.40 -3.79 -12.75
CA VAL A 210 12.08 -2.69 -13.44
C VAL A 210 13.22 -2.12 -12.60
N ALA A 211 13.05 -1.97 -11.29
CA ALA A 211 14.13 -1.54 -10.39
C ALA A 211 15.31 -2.53 -10.36
N LYS A 212 15.04 -3.84 -10.36
CA LYS A 212 16.08 -4.88 -10.52
C LYS A 212 16.78 -4.79 -11.88
N GLU A 213 16.04 -4.52 -12.95
CA GLU A 213 16.62 -4.29 -14.29
C GLU A 213 17.46 -3.00 -14.37
N VAL A 214 17.02 -1.93 -13.67
CA VAL A 214 17.80 -0.71 -13.51
C VAL A 214 19.12 -1.01 -12.81
N LEU A 215 19.12 -1.81 -11.75
CA LEU A 215 20.32 -2.27 -11.05
C LEU A 215 21.22 -3.16 -11.92
N ALA A 216 20.62 -3.94 -12.82
CA ALA A 216 21.33 -4.73 -13.83
C ALA A 216 21.82 -3.90 -15.04
N GLY A 217 21.61 -2.57 -15.05
CA GLY A 217 22.09 -1.67 -16.11
C GLY A 217 21.24 -1.67 -17.40
N LYS A 218 20.10 -2.36 -17.45
CA LYS A 218 19.30 -2.51 -18.69
C LYS A 218 18.58 -1.24 -19.14
N TRP A 219 18.44 -0.24 -18.27
CA TRP A 219 17.69 0.98 -18.49
C TRP A 219 18.56 2.23 -18.77
N GLY A 220 19.90 2.04 -18.94
CA GLY A 220 20.82 3.16 -19.08
C GLY A 220 21.03 3.96 -17.80
N ASN A 221 21.55 5.20 -17.90
CA ASN A 221 21.93 6.02 -16.75
C ASN A 221 21.41 7.46 -16.87
N GLY A 222 21.23 8.13 -15.73
CA GLY A 222 20.90 9.56 -15.66
C GLY A 222 19.63 9.92 -16.45
N GLU A 223 19.70 10.94 -17.29
CA GLU A 223 18.57 11.42 -18.09
C GLU A 223 18.09 10.41 -19.15
N ASP A 224 18.99 9.58 -19.69
CA ASP A 224 18.63 8.51 -20.63
C ASP A 224 17.73 7.46 -19.93
N ARG A 225 18.08 7.05 -18.71
CA ARG A 225 17.23 6.17 -17.89
C ARG A 225 15.85 6.79 -17.66
N LYS A 226 15.81 8.06 -17.27
CA LYS A 226 14.55 8.77 -17.01
C LYS A 226 13.66 8.77 -18.24
N LYS A 227 14.20 9.13 -19.39
CA LYS A 227 13.47 9.15 -20.68
C LYS A 227 12.94 7.76 -21.06
N ARG A 228 13.77 6.71 -20.94
CA ARG A 228 13.35 5.33 -21.27
C ARG A 228 12.25 4.81 -20.34
N LEU A 229 12.37 5.04 -19.03
CA LEU A 229 11.36 4.66 -18.07
C LEU A 229 10.03 5.39 -18.33
N GLN A 230 10.08 6.70 -18.58
CA GLN A 230 8.89 7.49 -18.91
C GLN A 230 8.26 7.07 -20.25
N ALA A 231 9.06 6.82 -21.29
CA ALA A 231 8.59 6.32 -22.58
C ALA A 231 7.93 4.92 -22.45
N ALA A 232 8.42 4.09 -21.54
CA ALA A 232 7.80 2.81 -21.20
C ALA A 232 6.63 2.95 -20.20
N GLY A 233 6.23 4.19 -19.88
CA GLY A 233 5.08 4.52 -19.04
C GLY A 233 5.33 4.30 -17.54
N TYR A 234 6.57 4.23 -17.06
CA TYR A 234 6.89 4.15 -15.64
C TYR A 234 7.14 5.54 -15.05
N ASP A 235 6.69 5.75 -13.81
CA ASP A 235 7.13 6.92 -13.04
C ASP A 235 8.58 6.74 -12.61
N TYR A 236 9.44 7.65 -13.07
CA TYR A 236 10.87 7.61 -12.75
C TYR A 236 11.15 7.72 -11.25
N GLY A 237 10.39 8.57 -10.53
CA GLY A 237 10.58 8.77 -9.09
C GLY A 237 10.26 7.51 -8.31
N VAL A 238 9.17 6.83 -8.65
CA VAL A 238 8.74 5.57 -8.03
C VAL A 238 9.76 4.46 -8.29
N VAL A 239 10.20 4.29 -9.54
CA VAL A 239 11.24 3.29 -9.88
C VAL A 239 12.55 3.61 -9.16
N GLN A 240 12.98 4.87 -9.13
CA GLN A 240 14.23 5.27 -8.49
C GLN A 240 14.17 5.09 -6.96
N ALA A 241 13.03 5.36 -6.34
CA ALA A 241 12.81 5.11 -4.91
C ALA A 241 12.98 3.61 -4.59
N LYS A 242 12.39 2.73 -5.43
CA LYS A 242 12.53 1.27 -5.27
C LYS A 242 13.96 0.78 -5.52
N VAL A 243 14.66 1.35 -6.49
CA VAL A 243 16.10 1.09 -6.70
C VAL A 243 16.90 1.45 -5.45
N ASN A 244 16.63 2.62 -4.86
CA ASN A 244 17.33 3.06 -3.64
C ASN A 244 17.02 2.16 -2.44
N GLU A 245 15.79 1.68 -2.32
CA GLU A 245 15.37 0.72 -1.29
C GLU A 245 16.13 -0.61 -1.44
N LEU A 246 16.14 -1.19 -2.64
CA LEU A 246 16.85 -2.44 -2.93
C LEU A 246 18.35 -2.32 -2.68
N VAL A 247 18.95 -1.17 -2.97
CA VAL A 247 20.36 -0.89 -2.67
C VAL A 247 20.61 -0.82 -1.16
N LYS A 248 19.70 -0.18 -0.40
CA LYS A 248 19.81 -0.10 1.07
C LYS A 248 19.66 -1.47 1.73
N GLY A 249 18.69 -2.27 1.27
CA GLY A 249 18.42 -3.62 1.79
C GLY A 249 19.51 -4.66 1.46
N SER A 250 20.34 -4.39 0.44
CA SER A 250 21.43 -5.31 0.01
C SER A 250 22.76 -5.12 0.75
N GLY A 251 22.84 -4.25 1.75
CA GLY A 251 24.10 -3.91 2.43
C GLY A 251 25.12 -3.19 1.52
N LYS A 252 24.73 -2.82 0.29
CA LYS A 252 25.62 -2.15 -0.66
C LYS A 252 25.85 -0.70 -0.28
N LYS A 253 27.08 -0.26 -0.37
CA LYS A 253 27.48 1.14 -0.13
C LYS A 253 26.89 2.07 -1.20
N SER A 254 26.62 3.30 -0.86
CA SER A 254 26.19 4.31 -1.84
C SER A 254 27.26 4.56 -2.89
N VAL A 255 26.86 5.02 -4.10
CA VAL A 255 27.80 5.39 -5.18
C VAL A 255 28.82 6.42 -4.70
N GLU A 256 28.42 7.33 -3.82
CA GLU A 256 29.33 8.31 -3.21
C GLU A 256 30.36 7.67 -2.28
N ALA A 257 29.93 6.73 -1.43
CA ALA A 257 30.84 5.98 -0.56
C ALA A 257 31.82 5.13 -1.37
N VAL A 258 31.35 4.50 -2.44
CA VAL A 258 32.20 3.72 -3.36
C VAL A 258 33.14 4.63 -4.14
N ALA A 259 32.71 5.81 -4.58
CA ALA A 259 33.56 6.79 -5.25
C ALA A 259 34.72 7.25 -4.33
N LYS A 260 34.45 7.49 -3.04
CA LYS A 260 35.50 7.78 -2.03
C LYS A 260 36.49 6.62 -1.91
N GLU A 261 36.01 5.39 -1.91
CA GLU A 261 36.86 4.21 -1.87
C GLU A 261 37.68 4.01 -3.16
N VAL A 262 37.13 4.38 -4.31
CA VAL A 262 37.88 4.38 -5.60
C VAL A 262 38.98 5.42 -5.54
N ILE A 263 38.73 6.61 -5.05
CA ILE A 263 39.75 7.67 -4.86
C ILE A 263 40.83 7.18 -3.89
N ALA A 264 40.45 6.48 -2.82
CA ALA A 264 41.35 5.87 -1.86
C ALA A 264 42.06 4.61 -2.39
N GLY A 265 41.93 4.25 -3.68
CA GLY A 265 42.62 3.13 -4.32
C GLY A 265 42.11 1.73 -4.01
N LYS A 266 41.05 1.56 -3.22
CA LYS A 266 40.55 0.25 -2.76
C LYS A 266 39.98 -0.65 -3.86
N TRP A 267 39.64 -0.09 -5.02
CA TRP A 267 39.06 -0.79 -6.15
C TRP A 267 40.03 -1.07 -7.31
N GLY A 268 41.32 -0.72 -7.15
CA GLY A 268 42.32 -0.86 -8.21
C GLY A 268 42.14 0.16 -9.36
N ASN A 269 42.75 -0.10 -10.53
CA ASN A 269 42.83 0.84 -11.64
C ASN A 269 42.29 0.25 -12.96
N GLY A 270 41.88 1.11 -13.89
CA GLY A 270 41.55 0.76 -15.26
C GLY A 270 40.51 -0.36 -15.40
N ALA A 271 40.78 -1.32 -16.27
CA ALA A 271 39.89 -2.45 -16.55
C ALA A 271 39.62 -3.34 -15.30
N ASN A 272 40.58 -3.45 -14.39
CA ASN A 272 40.43 -4.21 -13.15
C ASN A 272 39.41 -3.55 -12.21
N ARG A 273 39.45 -2.23 -12.05
CA ARG A 273 38.45 -1.45 -11.32
C ARG A 273 37.04 -1.66 -11.89
N LYS A 274 36.93 -1.58 -13.23
CA LYS A 274 35.65 -1.80 -13.92
C LYS A 274 35.08 -3.19 -13.60
N LYS A 275 35.88 -4.25 -13.74
CA LYS A 275 35.49 -5.63 -13.42
C LYS A 275 35.04 -5.79 -11.96
N LYS A 276 35.82 -5.27 -11.00
CA LYS A 276 35.51 -5.37 -9.57
C LYS A 276 34.20 -4.65 -9.20
N LEU A 277 34.00 -3.43 -9.70
CA LEU A 277 32.79 -2.66 -9.46
C LEU A 277 31.57 -3.36 -10.04
N GLN A 278 31.67 -3.85 -11.28
CA GLN A 278 30.59 -4.59 -11.93
C GLN A 278 30.29 -5.92 -11.22
N ALA A 279 31.29 -6.67 -10.80
CA ALA A 279 31.12 -7.91 -10.04
C ALA A 279 30.46 -7.66 -8.67
N ALA A 280 30.74 -6.51 -8.04
CA ALA A 280 30.09 -6.07 -6.82
C ALA A 280 28.69 -5.43 -7.08
N GLY A 281 28.24 -5.42 -8.35
CA GLY A 281 26.92 -4.94 -8.76
C GLY A 281 26.80 -3.42 -8.77
N TYR A 282 27.91 -2.67 -8.90
CA TYR A 282 27.90 -1.23 -9.08
C TYR A 282 27.97 -0.85 -10.57
N ASP A 283 27.26 0.22 -10.93
CA ASP A 283 27.42 0.84 -12.24
C ASP A 283 28.76 1.58 -12.30
N TYR A 284 29.67 1.09 -13.14
CA TYR A 284 30.99 1.68 -13.28
C TYR A 284 30.93 3.14 -13.78
N GLY A 285 30.01 3.46 -14.70
CA GLY A 285 29.88 4.80 -15.26
C GLY A 285 29.42 5.80 -14.21
N ALA A 286 28.43 5.43 -13.40
CA ALA A 286 27.94 6.26 -12.30
C ALA A 286 29.02 6.51 -11.23
N VAL A 287 29.75 5.46 -10.84
CA VAL A 287 30.85 5.58 -9.88
C VAL A 287 31.97 6.45 -10.45
N GLN A 288 32.38 6.24 -11.69
CA GLN A 288 33.45 7.03 -12.32
C GLN A 288 33.07 8.49 -12.51
N LYS A 289 31.82 8.77 -12.89
CA LYS A 289 31.29 10.13 -12.97
C LYS A 289 31.41 10.83 -11.60
N ARG A 290 30.99 10.15 -10.53
CA ARG A 290 31.06 10.70 -9.16
C ARG A 290 32.51 10.93 -8.70
N VAL A 291 33.41 10.00 -9.04
CA VAL A 291 34.86 10.17 -8.80
C VAL A 291 35.37 11.43 -9.49
N ASN A 292 35.05 11.63 -10.76
CA ASN A 292 35.49 12.79 -11.52
C ASN A 292 34.92 14.11 -10.97
N GLU A 293 33.67 14.11 -10.50
CA GLU A 293 33.05 15.27 -9.83
C GLU A 293 33.76 15.62 -8.51
N MET A 294 34.17 14.60 -7.74
CA MET A 294 34.86 14.80 -6.47
C MET A 294 36.32 15.24 -6.61
N LEU A 295 36.97 14.89 -7.72
CA LEU A 295 38.34 15.32 -8.03
C LEU A 295 38.43 16.69 -8.68
N LYS A 296 37.30 17.25 -9.14
CA LYS A 296 37.22 18.62 -9.70
C LYS A 296 37.05 19.72 -8.63
N LYS A 297 36.87 19.34 -7.38
CA LYS A 297 36.86 20.24 -6.23
C LYS A 297 38.20 20.26 -5.54
#